data_aab2a3965f8227d2836bfc9f83c3e06d
#
_entry.id   aab2a3965f8227d2836bfc9f83c3e06d
#
_cell.length_a   1.000
_cell.length_b   1.000
_cell.length_c   1.000
_cell.angle_alpha   90.00
_cell.angle_beta   90.00
_cell.angle_gamma   90.00
#
_symmetry.space_group_name_H-M   'P 1'
#
loop_
_entity.id
_entity.type
_entity.pdbx_description
1 polymer ?
#
loop_
_entity_poly.entity_id
_entity_poly.type
_entity_poly.pdbx_seq_one_letter_code
_entity_poly.pdbx_strand_id
1 'polypeptide(L)'
;YGVDAVDRDVLTAEARRVASIRRASATAVAIFAGEAGGGSGVIVRPDGYALTNFHVVQPAGPAMRCGLDDGRLYDAVLVGLDPTGDVALIKLLGRDDFPTAEFGDSDLVQPGDFCFAAGNPFLLATDLRPSISAGIVSGVHRYQFPAGTILEYTDCLQVDAAINPGNSGGGLFDADGRLIGVNGRASFEKRGRVNVGVGYAISARQLRQFLGSLRGGRLVDHATLGATVASSADGRVVVSDILESSDAWRRGLRYDDEVVSLAGRPVRTVNAFKNVLGTLPAGWQVPLVYRRGTERAEVLVRLAPLHAPAELAAIVAGDRRPDRGPGRPAPDDVPGRPETMRPPPEDMPAAVRAVHDPRPGFTNHHFNVVERDRWAAAIAAARRPPAGPWRFGGTLAESGDFRIEVDDTLVSIELPTGRSTLDPRGDLDAAADPPGSGGLLAALALWRRLSTGGPADLGSTTYWGTAPLYGSPLAPGDETATASPPLLDVLESAVAGVVARFFVDDGGAVVGIDLWLDADADPCEVRLAPPADDGLPRAIVVRRGTTPFATFLVTPDGEGR
;
A
#
# COMPACT_ATOMS: atom_id res chain seq x y z
N TYR A 1 -16.04 -19.24 54.62
CA TYR A 1 -15.73 -18.07 53.76
C TYR A 1 -16.76 -18.05 52.66
N GLY A 2 -17.75 -17.11 52.72
CA GLY A 2 -18.71 -16.89 51.66
C GLY A 2 -17.96 -16.37 50.44
N VAL A 3 -18.18 -16.99 49.31
CA VAL A 3 -17.75 -16.46 48.02
C VAL A 3 -18.68 -15.26 47.76
N ASP A 4 -18.17 -14.04 47.98
CA ASP A 4 -18.88 -12.81 47.61
C ASP A 4 -19.28 -12.94 46.14
N ALA A 5 -20.52 -12.57 45.83
CA ALA A 5 -21.03 -12.64 44.46
C ALA A 5 -20.13 -11.77 43.57
N VAL A 6 -19.47 -12.41 42.62
CA VAL A 6 -18.62 -11.70 41.65
C VAL A 6 -19.47 -10.62 40.96
N ASP A 7 -18.94 -9.41 40.92
CA ASP A 7 -19.61 -8.27 40.30
C ASP A 7 -20.00 -8.61 38.83
N ARG A 8 -21.24 -8.28 38.47
CA ARG A 8 -21.76 -8.53 37.09
C ARG A 8 -20.94 -7.85 36.01
N ASP A 9 -20.35 -6.70 36.32
CA ASP A 9 -19.51 -5.97 35.37
C ASP A 9 -18.21 -6.71 35.08
N VAL A 10 -17.62 -7.37 36.13
CA VAL A 10 -16.44 -8.23 35.97
C VAL A 10 -16.75 -9.44 35.09
N LEU A 11 -17.87 -10.13 35.33
CA LEU A 11 -18.29 -11.28 34.53
C LEU A 11 -18.59 -10.86 33.08
N THR A 12 -19.19 -9.70 32.88
CA THR A 12 -19.47 -9.15 31.55
C THR A 12 -18.18 -8.81 30.79
N ALA A 13 -17.21 -8.18 31.46
CA ALA A 13 -15.92 -7.87 30.88
C ALA A 13 -15.13 -9.15 30.51
N GLU A 14 -15.16 -10.17 31.38
CA GLU A 14 -14.54 -11.46 31.10
C GLU A 14 -15.18 -12.16 29.90
N ALA A 15 -16.50 -12.20 29.85
CA ALA A 15 -17.23 -12.80 28.73
C ALA A 15 -16.92 -12.11 27.40
N ARG A 16 -16.82 -10.77 27.37
CA ARG A 16 -16.42 -10.00 26.20
C ARG A 16 -14.99 -10.38 25.76
N ARG A 17 -14.04 -10.39 26.70
CA ARG A 17 -12.65 -10.77 26.40
C ARG A 17 -12.54 -12.17 25.83
N VAL A 18 -13.22 -13.16 26.44
CA VAL A 18 -13.25 -14.55 25.92
C VAL A 18 -13.86 -14.62 24.52
N ALA A 19 -14.94 -13.88 24.25
CA ALA A 19 -15.56 -13.82 22.95
C ALA A 19 -14.63 -13.18 21.88
N SER A 20 -13.92 -12.10 22.22
CA SER A 20 -12.95 -11.43 21.36
C SER A 20 -11.78 -12.37 21.01
N ILE A 21 -11.21 -13.04 22.00
CA ILE A 21 -10.14 -14.02 21.81
C ILE A 21 -10.62 -15.17 20.90
N ARG A 22 -11.83 -15.70 21.11
CA ARG A 22 -12.37 -16.79 20.28
C ARG A 22 -12.53 -16.36 18.80
N ARG A 23 -13.03 -15.15 18.54
CA ARG A 23 -13.14 -14.62 17.17
C ARG A 23 -11.76 -14.48 16.52
N ALA A 24 -10.80 -13.88 17.21
CA ALA A 24 -9.44 -13.70 16.73
C ALA A 24 -8.72 -15.04 16.50
N SER A 25 -8.88 -16.00 17.41
CA SER A 25 -8.29 -17.36 17.29
C SER A 25 -8.72 -18.06 16.00
N ALA A 26 -9.98 -17.93 15.62
CA ALA A 26 -10.51 -18.54 14.41
C ALA A 26 -9.83 -18.01 13.12
N THR A 27 -9.23 -16.82 13.17
CA THR A 27 -8.53 -16.22 12.01
C THR A 27 -7.05 -16.55 11.95
N ALA A 28 -6.49 -17.16 12.99
CA ALA A 28 -5.08 -17.49 13.07
C ALA A 28 -4.74 -18.70 12.19
N VAL A 29 -3.59 -18.65 11.55
CA VAL A 29 -3.07 -19.67 10.64
C VAL A 29 -1.75 -20.20 11.19
N ALA A 30 -1.57 -21.50 11.28
CA ALA A 30 -0.27 -22.14 11.48
C ALA A 30 0.36 -22.40 10.10
N ILE A 31 1.55 -21.88 9.85
CA ILE A 31 2.27 -22.02 8.57
C ILE A 31 3.40 -23.01 8.74
N PHE A 32 3.45 -24.04 7.89
CA PHE A 32 4.47 -25.09 7.90
C PHE A 32 5.42 -24.91 6.72
N ALA A 33 6.70 -24.69 7.03
CA ALA A 33 7.79 -24.54 6.07
C ALA A 33 8.62 -25.83 5.90
N GLY A 34 7.96 -26.97 5.88
CA GLY A 34 8.61 -28.29 5.84
C GLY A 34 9.43 -28.55 7.11
N GLU A 35 10.64 -29.11 6.94
CA GLU A 35 11.56 -29.39 8.06
C GLU A 35 12.21 -28.13 8.66
N ALA A 36 12.13 -27.00 7.95
CA ALA A 36 12.73 -25.72 8.37
C ALA A 36 11.97 -25.01 9.49
N GLY A 37 10.86 -25.58 9.96
CA GLY A 37 10.01 -24.97 10.98
C GLY A 37 8.78 -24.30 10.38
N GLY A 38 8.46 -23.08 10.81
CA GLY A 38 7.31 -22.34 10.33
C GLY A 38 7.01 -21.14 11.21
N GLY A 39 5.78 -20.63 11.11
CA GLY A 39 5.30 -19.48 11.84
C GLY A 39 3.79 -19.44 11.85
N SER A 40 3.28 -18.24 11.98
CA SER A 40 1.84 -17.98 12.00
C SER A 40 1.42 -17.01 10.90
N GLY A 41 0.13 -16.88 10.70
CA GLY A 41 -0.51 -15.90 9.85
C GLY A 41 -1.87 -15.48 10.42
N VAL A 42 -2.50 -14.51 9.78
CA VAL A 42 -3.85 -14.05 10.10
C VAL A 42 -4.66 -13.84 8.83
N ILE A 43 -5.82 -14.47 8.74
CA ILE A 43 -6.72 -14.37 7.59
C ILE A 43 -7.41 -13.01 7.61
N VAL A 44 -7.32 -12.27 6.51
CA VAL A 44 -7.87 -10.90 6.37
C VAL A 44 -8.97 -10.79 5.31
N ARG A 45 -9.24 -11.87 4.56
CA ARG A 45 -10.34 -11.92 3.58
C ARG A 45 -10.98 -13.31 3.53
N PRO A 46 -12.31 -13.40 3.33
CA PRO A 46 -13.04 -14.68 3.37
C PRO A 46 -12.61 -15.64 2.25
N ASP A 47 -12.08 -15.12 1.15
CA ASP A 47 -11.55 -15.94 0.05
C ASP A 47 -10.14 -16.50 0.33
N GLY A 48 -9.62 -16.37 1.56
CA GLY A 48 -8.41 -17.06 2.03
C GLY A 48 -7.11 -16.27 1.96
N TYR A 49 -7.15 -14.96 1.70
CA TYR A 49 -5.94 -14.14 1.84
C TYR A 49 -5.56 -13.99 3.31
N ALA A 50 -4.30 -14.29 3.62
CA ALA A 50 -3.74 -14.17 4.96
C ALA A 50 -2.41 -13.42 4.95
N LEU A 51 -2.23 -12.55 5.94
CA LEU A 51 -0.97 -11.84 6.20
C LEU A 51 -0.06 -12.71 7.07
N THR A 52 1.24 -12.60 6.82
CA THR A 52 2.31 -13.21 7.62
C THR A 52 3.60 -12.41 7.44
N ASN A 53 4.72 -12.88 7.97
CA ASN A 53 6.02 -12.24 7.74
C ASN A 53 6.75 -12.84 6.53
N PHE A 54 7.59 -12.00 5.90
CA PHE A 54 8.50 -12.45 4.85
C PHE A 54 9.46 -13.53 5.36
N HIS A 55 10.09 -13.35 6.53
CA HIS A 55 11.00 -14.34 7.10
C HIS A 55 10.34 -15.68 7.43
N VAL A 56 9.00 -15.75 7.58
CA VAL A 56 8.24 -17.00 7.78
C VAL A 56 8.06 -17.76 6.46
N VAL A 57 7.76 -17.05 5.37
CA VAL A 57 7.51 -17.69 4.07
C VAL A 57 8.79 -17.97 3.28
N GLN A 58 9.88 -17.27 3.56
CA GLN A 58 11.15 -17.41 2.86
C GLN A 58 11.66 -18.86 2.87
N PRO A 59 11.72 -19.58 4.00
CA PRO A 59 12.11 -21.00 4.02
C PRO A 59 11.05 -21.94 3.46
N ALA A 60 9.75 -21.53 3.44
CA ALA A 60 8.67 -22.34 2.86
C ALA A 60 8.69 -22.30 1.32
N GLY A 61 9.14 -21.20 0.73
CA GLY A 61 9.06 -20.95 -0.69
C GLY A 61 7.64 -20.58 -1.15
N PRO A 62 7.33 -20.73 -2.45
CA PRO A 62 6.07 -20.26 -3.02
C PRO A 62 4.85 -21.12 -2.67
N ALA A 63 5.04 -22.35 -2.18
CA ALA A 63 3.98 -23.30 -1.81
C ALA A 63 4.16 -23.76 -0.37
N MET A 64 3.10 -23.75 0.41
CA MET A 64 3.12 -24.14 1.82
C MET A 64 1.83 -24.81 2.25
N ARG A 65 1.88 -25.47 3.42
CA ARG A 65 0.70 -26.02 4.09
C ARG A 65 0.34 -25.13 5.27
N CYS A 66 -0.95 -24.87 5.42
CA CYS A 66 -1.49 -24.01 6.47
C CYS A 66 -2.55 -24.75 7.28
N GLY A 67 -2.41 -24.72 8.61
CA GLY A 67 -3.35 -25.32 9.55
C GLY A 67 -4.26 -24.27 10.18
N LEU A 68 -5.53 -24.61 10.39
CA LEU A 68 -6.51 -23.76 11.04
C LEU A 68 -7.11 -24.42 12.30
N ASP A 69 -7.80 -23.63 13.12
CA ASP A 69 -8.51 -24.06 14.34
C ASP A 69 -9.63 -25.10 14.06
N ASP A 70 -10.05 -25.25 12.79
CA ASP A 70 -10.97 -26.32 12.36
C ASP A 70 -10.32 -27.70 12.26
N GLY A 71 -9.03 -27.82 12.58
CA GLY A 71 -8.25 -29.05 12.54
C GLY A 71 -7.86 -29.51 11.14
N ARG A 72 -8.02 -28.66 10.11
CA ARG A 72 -7.72 -28.98 8.72
C ARG A 72 -6.44 -28.32 8.24
N LEU A 73 -5.81 -28.98 7.27
CA LEU A 73 -4.67 -28.47 6.54
C LEU A 73 -5.10 -28.04 5.14
N TYR A 74 -4.72 -26.83 4.77
CA TYR A 74 -4.98 -26.20 3.49
C TYR A 74 -3.68 -26.01 2.73
N ASP A 75 -3.70 -26.20 1.42
CA ASP A 75 -2.63 -25.76 0.55
C ASP A 75 -2.69 -24.24 0.44
N ALA A 76 -1.53 -23.59 0.45
CA ALA A 76 -1.44 -22.14 0.29
C ALA A 76 -0.33 -21.78 -0.68
N VAL A 77 -0.55 -20.65 -1.37
CA VAL A 77 0.40 -20.08 -2.33
C VAL A 77 0.82 -18.69 -1.88
N LEU A 78 2.07 -18.36 -2.12
CA LEU A 78 2.60 -17.02 -1.93
C LEU A 78 2.00 -16.09 -3.01
N VAL A 79 1.51 -14.92 -2.57
CA VAL A 79 0.88 -13.91 -3.43
C VAL A 79 1.83 -12.74 -3.66
N GLY A 80 2.14 -11.97 -2.62
CA GLY A 80 2.96 -10.77 -2.69
C GLY A 80 3.94 -10.67 -1.53
N LEU A 81 5.02 -9.92 -1.72
CA LEU A 81 6.10 -9.75 -0.75
C LEU A 81 6.48 -8.29 -0.54
N ASP A 82 6.69 -7.93 0.71
CA ASP A 82 7.42 -6.75 1.18
C ASP A 82 8.62 -7.22 2.00
N PRO A 83 9.79 -7.39 1.37
CA PRO A 83 10.96 -7.91 2.06
C PRO A 83 11.60 -6.90 3.02
N THR A 84 11.37 -5.60 2.83
CA THR A 84 11.89 -4.54 3.71
C THR A 84 11.07 -4.41 4.99
N GLY A 85 9.75 -4.35 4.87
CA GLY A 85 8.82 -4.27 5.99
C GLY A 85 8.47 -5.61 6.63
N ASP A 86 9.10 -6.71 6.17
CA ASP A 86 8.88 -8.07 6.69
C ASP A 86 7.43 -8.56 6.59
N VAL A 87 6.73 -8.22 5.49
CA VAL A 87 5.35 -8.62 5.26
C VAL A 87 5.25 -9.56 4.05
N ALA A 88 4.42 -10.57 4.17
CA ALA A 88 4.01 -11.43 3.06
C ALA A 88 2.49 -11.60 3.04
N LEU A 89 1.92 -11.68 1.85
CA LEU A 89 0.55 -12.08 1.63
C LEU A 89 0.53 -13.47 1.00
N ILE A 90 -0.19 -14.39 1.61
CA ILE A 90 -0.44 -15.74 1.10
C ILE A 90 -1.92 -15.94 0.81
N LYS A 91 -2.25 -16.93 0.02
CA LYS A 91 -3.64 -17.34 -0.22
C LYS A 91 -3.84 -18.82 0.06
N LEU A 92 -4.69 -19.11 1.04
CA LEU A 92 -5.18 -20.43 1.31
C LEU A 92 -6.18 -20.84 0.22
N LEU A 93 -6.13 -22.09 -0.21
CA LEU A 93 -6.96 -22.65 -1.28
C LEU A 93 -7.98 -23.64 -0.71
N GLY A 94 -9.06 -23.90 -1.45
CA GLY A 94 -10.01 -24.96 -1.16
C GLY A 94 -11.37 -24.51 -0.61
N ARG A 95 -11.53 -23.25 -0.19
CA ARG A 95 -12.82 -22.64 0.20
C ARG A 95 -12.76 -21.11 0.06
N ASP A 96 -13.90 -20.44 0.17
CA ASP A 96 -14.08 -19.00 0.02
C ASP A 96 -14.85 -18.33 1.18
N ASP A 97 -15.05 -19.08 2.28
CA ASP A 97 -15.77 -18.68 3.49
C ASP A 97 -14.89 -18.77 4.75
N PHE A 98 -13.61 -18.44 4.65
CA PHE A 98 -12.69 -18.43 5.79
C PHE A 98 -13.09 -17.36 6.82
N PRO A 99 -12.93 -17.64 8.14
CA PRO A 99 -13.07 -16.61 9.15
C PRO A 99 -12.01 -15.51 8.96
N THR A 100 -12.40 -14.25 9.13
CA THR A 100 -11.52 -13.10 8.83
C THR A 100 -11.35 -12.18 10.04
N ALA A 101 -10.15 -11.64 10.20
CA ALA A 101 -9.87 -10.60 11.15
C ALA A 101 -10.36 -9.24 10.63
N GLU A 102 -11.05 -8.50 11.47
CA GLU A 102 -11.38 -7.10 11.23
C GLU A 102 -10.18 -6.24 11.62
N PHE A 103 -9.77 -5.33 10.75
CA PHE A 103 -8.70 -4.39 11.06
C PHE A 103 -9.16 -3.34 12.07
N GLY A 104 -8.38 -3.20 13.17
CA GLY A 104 -8.44 -2.07 14.08
C GLY A 104 -7.64 -0.86 13.57
N ASP A 105 -7.74 0.27 14.24
CA ASP A 105 -6.96 1.47 13.94
C ASP A 105 -5.74 1.55 14.87
N SER A 106 -4.55 1.25 14.31
CA SER A 106 -3.30 1.29 15.09
C SER A 106 -2.84 2.70 15.44
N ASP A 107 -3.38 3.75 14.80
CA ASP A 107 -3.05 5.14 15.13
C ASP A 107 -3.76 5.61 16.41
N LEU A 108 -4.84 4.94 16.82
CA LEU A 108 -5.57 5.22 18.07
C LEU A 108 -5.03 4.45 19.28
N VAL A 109 -4.15 3.47 19.04
CA VAL A 109 -3.58 2.63 20.10
C VAL A 109 -2.62 3.43 20.98
N GLN A 110 -2.73 3.24 22.31
CA GLN A 110 -1.93 3.95 23.29
C GLN A 110 -1.17 2.99 24.21
N PRO A 111 -0.02 3.42 24.77
CA PRO A 111 0.63 2.66 25.84
C PRO A 111 -0.31 2.42 27.04
N GLY A 112 -0.40 1.16 27.46
CA GLY A 112 -1.32 0.71 28.50
C GLY A 112 -2.56 -0.01 27.98
N ASP A 113 -2.89 0.10 26.68
CA ASP A 113 -4.02 -0.62 26.08
C ASP A 113 -3.79 -2.12 26.16
N PHE A 114 -4.84 -2.87 26.52
CA PHE A 114 -4.81 -4.32 26.50
C PHE A 114 -4.67 -4.83 25.06
N CYS A 115 -3.78 -5.81 24.88
CA CYS A 115 -3.62 -6.50 23.62
C CYS A 115 -3.35 -7.99 23.83
N PHE A 116 -3.56 -8.78 22.78
CA PHE A 116 -3.18 -10.19 22.80
C PHE A 116 -2.70 -10.63 21.41
N ALA A 117 -1.73 -11.55 21.42
CA ALA A 117 -1.21 -12.19 20.23
C ALA A 117 -1.84 -13.58 20.07
N ALA A 118 -2.19 -13.95 18.83
CA ALA A 118 -2.64 -15.29 18.47
C ALA A 118 -1.68 -15.91 17.45
N GLY A 119 -1.19 -17.11 17.73
CA GLY A 119 -0.26 -17.82 16.86
C GLY A 119 0.02 -19.24 17.34
N ASN A 120 0.92 -19.95 16.66
CA ASN A 120 1.32 -21.30 17.03
C ASN A 120 2.81 -21.33 17.44
N PRO A 121 3.15 -20.92 18.68
CA PRO A 121 4.54 -20.85 19.13
C PRO A 121 5.16 -22.24 19.09
N PHE A 122 6.40 -22.31 18.56
CA PHE A 122 7.20 -23.51 18.41
C PHE A 122 6.51 -24.63 17.60
N LEU A 123 5.40 -24.36 16.92
CA LEU A 123 4.54 -25.35 16.23
C LEU A 123 4.12 -26.51 17.15
N LEU A 124 3.93 -26.24 18.44
CA LEU A 124 3.63 -27.25 19.45
C LEU A 124 2.17 -27.69 19.46
N ALA A 125 1.26 -26.85 18.94
CA ALA A 125 -0.15 -27.17 18.87
C ALA A 125 -0.41 -28.19 17.75
N THR A 126 -0.36 -29.47 18.09
CA THR A 126 -0.61 -30.58 17.16
C THR A 126 -2.07 -30.66 16.72
N ASP A 127 -2.97 -30.03 17.48
CA ASP A 127 -4.39 -29.86 17.16
C ASP A 127 -4.68 -28.61 16.30
N LEU A 128 -3.61 -27.90 15.87
CA LEU A 128 -3.64 -26.69 15.04
C LEU A 128 -4.29 -25.46 15.70
N ARG A 129 -4.69 -25.55 16.98
CA ARG A 129 -5.26 -24.43 17.70
C ARG A 129 -4.19 -23.41 18.08
N PRO A 130 -4.45 -22.10 17.87
CA PRO A 130 -3.47 -21.09 18.22
C PRO A 130 -3.34 -20.95 19.73
N SER A 131 -2.14 -20.65 20.19
CA SER A 131 -1.88 -20.19 21.55
C SER A 131 -2.13 -18.69 21.63
N ILE A 132 -2.66 -18.26 22.77
CA ILE A 132 -2.93 -16.86 23.06
C ILE A 132 -1.96 -16.37 24.13
N SER A 133 -1.26 -15.28 23.86
CA SER A 133 -0.49 -14.53 24.86
C SER A 133 -1.03 -13.12 24.99
N ALA A 134 -1.44 -12.75 26.22
CA ALA A 134 -2.02 -11.46 26.53
C ALA A 134 -1.00 -10.55 27.21
N GLY A 135 -1.15 -9.25 27.02
CA GLY A 135 -0.31 -8.22 27.60
C GLY A 135 -0.89 -6.83 27.36
N ILE A 136 -0.02 -5.84 27.39
CA ILE A 136 -0.36 -4.45 27.07
C ILE A 136 0.54 -3.93 25.94
N VAL A 137 0.08 -2.88 25.29
CA VAL A 137 0.93 -2.07 24.43
C VAL A 137 1.90 -1.28 25.34
N SER A 138 3.19 -1.57 25.23
CA SER A 138 4.25 -0.90 26.01
C SER A 138 4.73 0.39 25.33
N GLY A 139 4.48 0.55 24.04
CA GLY A 139 4.85 1.74 23.27
C GLY A 139 4.37 1.71 21.85
N VAL A 140 4.26 2.90 21.27
CA VAL A 140 3.83 3.11 19.89
C VAL A 140 4.90 3.86 19.10
N HIS A 141 4.79 3.86 17.77
CA HIS A 141 5.70 4.57 16.87
C HIS A 141 7.17 4.21 17.08
N ARG A 142 7.46 2.92 17.30
CA ARG A 142 8.83 2.44 17.49
C ARG A 142 9.54 2.23 16.17
N TYR A 143 10.79 2.68 16.10
CA TYR A 143 11.69 2.45 14.98
C TYR A 143 12.80 1.50 15.37
N GLN A 144 13.02 0.46 14.56
CA GLN A 144 14.12 -0.48 14.75
C GLN A 144 14.99 -0.53 13.51
N PHE A 145 16.27 -0.26 13.73
CA PHE A 145 17.28 -0.32 12.67
C PHE A 145 17.42 -1.72 12.09
N PRO A 146 17.75 -1.81 10.78
CA PRO A 146 18.21 -3.05 10.18
C PRO A 146 19.49 -3.53 10.89
N ALA A 147 19.40 -4.65 11.60
CA ALA A 147 20.54 -5.22 12.33
C ALA A 147 21.25 -6.29 11.49
N GLY A 148 21.92 -5.88 10.39
CA GLY A 148 22.61 -6.78 9.47
C GLY A 148 21.70 -7.54 8.50
N THR A 149 20.44 -7.14 8.40
CA THR A 149 19.42 -7.58 7.43
C THR A 149 18.87 -6.35 6.73
N ILE A 150 18.05 -6.53 5.70
CA ILE A 150 17.28 -5.44 5.07
C ILE A 150 16.01 -5.11 5.84
N LEU A 151 15.61 -5.94 6.81
CA LEU A 151 14.37 -5.80 7.54
C LEU A 151 14.39 -4.52 8.38
N GLU A 152 13.54 -3.59 8.05
CA GLU A 152 13.34 -2.33 8.74
C GLU A 152 11.95 -2.31 9.37
N TYR A 153 11.90 -2.20 10.69
CA TYR A 153 10.63 -2.14 11.41
C TYR A 153 10.32 -0.69 11.74
N THR A 154 9.40 -0.12 11.00
CA THR A 154 8.96 1.27 11.14
C THR A 154 7.57 1.34 11.77
N ASP A 155 7.34 2.39 12.54
CA ASP A 155 6.03 2.70 13.15
C ASP A 155 5.39 1.52 13.92
N CYS A 156 6.23 0.69 14.55
CA CYS A 156 5.80 -0.52 15.22
C CYS A 156 5.10 -0.28 16.54
N LEU A 157 4.22 -1.20 16.89
CA LEU A 157 3.70 -1.37 18.23
C LEU A 157 4.68 -2.23 19.05
N GLN A 158 5.08 -1.74 20.23
CA GLN A 158 5.85 -2.50 21.22
C GLN A 158 4.89 -3.08 22.25
N VAL A 159 5.05 -4.37 22.59
CA VAL A 159 4.16 -5.08 23.52
C VAL A 159 4.97 -5.91 24.51
N ASP A 160 4.40 -6.19 25.69
CA ASP A 160 4.94 -7.13 26.67
C ASP A 160 4.29 -8.52 26.57
N ALA A 161 3.23 -8.68 25.78
CA ALA A 161 2.69 -9.98 25.42
C ALA A 161 3.82 -10.89 24.89
N ALA A 162 3.87 -12.13 25.35
CA ALA A 162 4.95 -13.05 25.01
C ALA A 162 4.93 -13.42 23.50
N ILE A 163 5.83 -12.82 22.73
CA ILE A 163 6.07 -13.16 21.33
C ILE A 163 7.24 -14.15 21.29
N ASN A 164 6.94 -15.42 21.09
CA ASN A 164 7.93 -16.50 20.99
C ASN A 164 8.09 -16.97 19.53
N PRO A 165 9.18 -17.68 19.19
CA PRO A 165 9.33 -18.30 17.87
C PRO A 165 8.10 -19.14 17.50
N GLY A 166 7.53 -18.87 16.33
CA GLY A 166 6.27 -19.45 15.86
C GLY A 166 5.07 -18.50 15.97
N ASN A 167 5.10 -17.49 16.84
CA ASN A 167 4.08 -16.41 16.85
C ASN A 167 4.32 -15.37 15.75
N SER A 168 5.52 -15.33 15.15
CA SER A 168 5.83 -14.42 14.03
C SER A 168 4.84 -14.64 12.88
N GLY A 169 4.33 -13.54 12.33
CA GLY A 169 3.31 -13.53 11.28
C GLY A 169 1.87 -13.62 11.80
N GLY A 170 1.66 -14.08 13.04
CA GLY A 170 0.34 -14.11 13.68
C GLY A 170 -0.18 -12.71 14.04
N GLY A 171 -1.49 -12.59 14.24
CA GLY A 171 -2.13 -11.33 14.55
C GLY A 171 -1.86 -10.84 15.97
N LEU A 172 -1.70 -9.51 16.10
CA LEU A 172 -1.84 -8.78 17.36
C LEU A 172 -3.19 -8.08 17.35
N PHE A 173 -3.97 -8.29 18.41
CA PHE A 173 -5.36 -7.82 18.51
C PHE A 173 -5.57 -6.91 19.71
N ASP A 174 -6.51 -5.97 19.59
CA ASP A 174 -7.00 -5.13 20.69
C ASP A 174 -8.01 -5.89 21.58
N ALA A 175 -8.53 -5.20 22.61
CA ALA A 175 -9.51 -5.75 23.53
C ALA A 175 -10.81 -6.22 22.86
N ASP A 176 -11.19 -5.61 21.74
CA ASP A 176 -12.38 -5.97 20.97
C ASP A 176 -12.12 -7.09 19.96
N GLY A 177 -10.87 -7.56 19.83
CA GLY A 177 -10.46 -8.59 18.88
C GLY A 177 -10.26 -8.08 17.46
N ARG A 178 -9.99 -6.77 17.28
CA ARG A 178 -9.60 -6.20 16.00
C ARG A 178 -8.10 -6.28 15.81
N LEU A 179 -7.68 -6.55 14.58
CA LEU A 179 -6.27 -6.69 14.21
C LEU A 179 -5.58 -5.31 14.21
N ILE A 180 -4.71 -5.06 15.19
CA ILE A 180 -3.92 -3.83 15.30
C ILE A 180 -2.50 -3.98 14.76
N GLY A 181 -2.05 -5.21 14.47
CA GLY A 181 -0.75 -5.46 13.86
C GLY A 181 -0.48 -6.94 13.60
N VAL A 182 0.67 -7.20 12.97
CA VAL A 182 1.20 -8.55 12.74
C VAL A 182 2.50 -8.69 13.54
N ASN A 183 2.58 -9.73 14.38
CA ASN A 183 3.74 -10.00 15.21
C ASN A 183 4.96 -10.28 14.33
N GLY A 184 6.05 -9.57 14.56
CA GLY A 184 7.27 -9.70 13.77
C GLY A 184 8.46 -10.08 14.64
N ARG A 185 9.11 -9.09 15.20
CA ARG A 185 10.39 -9.23 15.91
C ARG A 185 10.19 -9.28 17.42
N ALA A 186 10.98 -10.11 18.10
CA ALA A 186 11.08 -10.09 19.55
C ALA A 186 12.53 -10.00 19.98
N SER A 187 12.78 -9.44 21.18
CA SER A 187 14.08 -9.48 21.81
C SER A 187 14.21 -10.76 22.63
N PHE A 188 15.27 -11.53 22.37
CA PHE A 188 15.54 -12.77 23.06
C PHE A 188 16.87 -12.67 23.84
N GLU A 189 16.94 -13.31 24.99
CA GLU A 189 18.19 -13.54 25.66
C GLU A 189 19.06 -14.52 24.84
N LYS A 190 20.34 -14.18 24.61
CA LYS A 190 21.24 -14.90 23.69
C LYS A 190 21.38 -16.41 23.95
N ARG A 191 21.16 -16.87 25.19
CA ARG A 191 21.38 -18.27 25.62
C ARG A 191 20.13 -19.15 25.65
N GLY A 192 18.89 -18.61 25.58
CA GLY A 192 17.71 -19.44 25.81
C GLY A 192 16.57 -19.26 24.81
N ARG A 193 16.65 -18.32 23.88
CA ARG A 193 15.53 -17.92 22.99
C ARG A 193 14.25 -17.61 23.76
N VAL A 194 14.39 -17.10 25.00
CA VAL A 194 13.26 -16.72 25.84
C VAL A 194 12.94 -15.25 25.61
N ASN A 195 11.66 -14.94 25.41
CA ASN A 195 11.20 -13.56 25.31
C ASN A 195 11.47 -12.84 26.65
N VAL A 196 12.11 -11.68 26.57
CA VAL A 196 12.44 -10.84 27.74
C VAL A 196 11.40 -9.76 28.03
N GLY A 197 10.15 -9.94 27.56
CA GLY A 197 9.05 -8.98 27.76
C GLY A 197 9.08 -7.82 26.74
N VAL A 198 9.71 -8.01 25.59
CA VAL A 198 9.75 -7.00 24.52
C VAL A 198 9.46 -7.67 23.19
N GLY A 199 8.26 -7.43 22.67
CA GLY A 199 7.82 -7.82 21.34
C GLY A 199 7.50 -6.60 20.48
N TYR A 200 7.57 -6.76 19.17
CA TYR A 200 7.21 -5.72 18.20
C TYR A 200 6.27 -6.30 17.15
N ALA A 201 5.25 -5.52 16.81
CA ALA A 201 4.31 -5.84 15.74
C ALA A 201 4.32 -4.73 14.68
N ILE A 202 4.26 -5.14 13.42
CA ILE A 202 4.05 -4.28 12.27
C ILE A 202 2.64 -3.71 12.38
N SER A 203 2.47 -2.39 12.32
CA SER A 203 1.19 -1.73 12.57
C SER A 203 0.14 -2.03 11.50
N ALA A 204 -1.13 -2.11 11.89
CA ALA A 204 -2.26 -2.27 10.96
C ALA A 204 -2.30 -1.15 9.90
N ARG A 205 -1.85 0.05 10.25
CA ARG A 205 -1.67 1.15 9.29
C ARG A 205 -0.74 0.76 8.15
N GLN A 206 0.49 0.31 8.46
CA GLN A 206 1.44 -0.12 7.43
C GLN A 206 0.86 -1.25 6.58
N LEU A 207 0.27 -2.28 7.21
CA LEU A 207 -0.33 -3.40 6.51
C LEU A 207 -1.37 -2.95 5.49
N ARG A 208 -2.27 -2.03 5.87
CA ARG A 208 -3.30 -1.49 4.97
C ARG A 208 -2.71 -0.75 3.77
N GLN A 209 -1.65 0.03 3.98
CA GLN A 209 -1.01 0.82 2.93
C GLN A 209 -0.36 -0.08 1.86
N PHE A 210 0.20 -1.22 2.27
CA PHE A 210 0.85 -2.16 1.37
C PHE A 210 -0.08 -3.24 0.81
N LEU A 211 -1.24 -3.50 1.45
CA LEU A 211 -2.13 -4.62 1.13
C LEU A 211 -2.59 -4.63 -0.33
N GLY A 212 -2.89 -3.47 -0.92
CA GLY A 212 -3.29 -3.38 -2.33
C GLY A 212 -2.21 -3.93 -3.27
N SER A 213 -0.98 -3.46 -3.12
CA SER A 213 0.15 -3.91 -3.95
C SER A 213 0.50 -5.38 -3.70
N LEU A 214 0.46 -5.85 -2.44
CA LEU A 214 0.65 -7.27 -2.09
C LEU A 214 -0.42 -8.15 -2.74
N ARG A 215 -1.69 -7.72 -2.71
CA ARG A 215 -2.82 -8.43 -3.33
C ARG A 215 -2.66 -8.53 -4.86
N GLY A 216 -2.04 -7.50 -5.46
CA GLY A 216 -1.63 -7.51 -6.87
C GLY A 216 -0.44 -8.40 -7.19
N GLY A 217 -0.02 -9.27 -6.29
CA GLY A 217 1.07 -10.22 -6.52
C GLY A 217 2.45 -9.58 -6.68
N ARG A 218 2.64 -8.33 -6.24
CA ARG A 218 3.88 -7.58 -6.46
C ARG A 218 4.95 -7.92 -5.45
N LEU A 219 6.19 -7.74 -5.88
CA LEU A 219 7.34 -7.51 -5.03
C LEU A 219 7.35 -6.00 -4.73
N VAL A 220 7.03 -5.63 -3.48
CA VAL A 220 6.76 -4.24 -3.10
C VAL A 220 8.00 -3.61 -2.49
N ASP A 221 8.24 -2.34 -2.82
CA ASP A 221 9.32 -1.54 -2.25
C ASP A 221 8.78 -0.39 -1.39
N HIS A 222 9.56 -0.04 -0.38
CA HIS A 222 9.32 1.12 0.46
C HIS A 222 9.72 2.41 -0.25
N ALA A 223 9.24 3.53 0.28
CA ALA A 223 9.44 4.84 -0.30
C ALA A 223 10.70 5.53 0.22
N THR A 224 11.30 6.35 -0.64
CA THR A 224 12.25 7.39 -0.24
C THR A 224 11.77 8.77 -0.69
N LEU A 225 12.07 9.79 0.10
CA LEU A 225 11.87 11.18 -0.26
C LEU A 225 12.99 11.70 -1.22
N GLY A 226 14.05 10.91 -1.38
CA GLY A 226 15.28 11.37 -2.04
C GLY A 226 16.05 12.38 -1.20
N ALA A 227 15.74 12.47 0.11
CA ALA A 227 16.42 13.34 1.07
C ALA A 227 16.65 12.61 2.39
N THR A 228 17.73 12.97 3.09
CA THR A 228 18.00 12.56 4.46
C THR A 228 17.81 13.73 5.41
N VAL A 229 17.52 13.43 6.66
CA VAL A 229 17.28 14.45 7.69
C VAL A 229 18.15 14.22 8.91
N ALA A 230 18.48 15.32 9.61
CA ALA A 230 19.21 15.31 10.86
C ALA A 230 18.53 16.23 11.89
N SER A 231 18.86 16.02 13.18
CA SER A 231 18.45 16.97 14.23
C SER A 231 19.41 18.16 14.24
N SER A 232 18.88 19.38 14.14
CA SER A 232 19.64 20.61 14.33
C SER A 232 19.93 20.86 15.83
N ALA A 233 20.79 21.82 16.14
CA ALA A 233 21.18 22.15 17.51
C ALA A 233 20.01 22.61 18.40
N ASP A 234 18.97 23.21 17.78
CA ASP A 234 17.74 23.65 18.44
C ASP A 234 16.61 22.58 18.43
N GLY A 235 16.95 21.35 18.03
CA GLY A 235 16.04 20.19 18.09
C GLY A 235 15.05 20.06 16.93
N ARG A 236 15.15 20.91 15.88
CA ARG A 236 14.35 20.77 14.66
C ARG A 236 14.86 19.63 13.79
N VAL A 237 13.99 19.06 12.95
CA VAL A 237 14.37 18.07 11.94
C VAL A 237 14.60 18.78 10.63
N VAL A 238 15.85 18.83 10.19
CA VAL A 238 16.27 19.56 8.98
C VAL A 238 16.83 18.62 7.92
N VAL A 239 16.68 19.02 6.66
CA VAL A 239 17.26 18.29 5.52
C VAL A 239 18.79 18.39 5.57
N SER A 240 19.45 17.26 5.72
CA SER A 240 20.91 17.15 5.78
C SER A 240 21.55 16.77 4.45
N ASP A 241 20.80 16.11 3.57
CA ASP A 241 21.18 15.78 2.20
C ASP A 241 19.93 15.62 1.33
N ILE A 242 20.03 15.94 0.02
CA ILE A 242 18.93 15.81 -0.93
C ILE A 242 19.45 15.61 -2.36
N LEU A 243 18.84 14.65 -3.04
CA LEU A 243 19.10 14.40 -4.47
C LEU A 243 18.41 15.47 -5.32
N GLU A 244 19.16 16.19 -6.15
CA GLU A 244 18.62 17.21 -7.06
C GLU A 244 17.65 16.62 -8.11
N SER A 245 17.79 15.33 -8.41
CA SER A 245 16.86 14.59 -9.28
C SER A 245 15.56 14.20 -8.60
N SER A 246 15.44 14.34 -7.26
CA SER A 246 14.24 13.94 -6.52
C SER A 246 13.05 14.86 -6.82
N ASP A 247 11.84 14.30 -6.68
CA ASP A 247 10.62 15.11 -6.76
C ASP A 247 10.57 16.18 -5.66
N ALA A 248 11.03 15.86 -4.46
CA ALA A 248 11.11 16.81 -3.35
C ALA A 248 11.95 18.05 -3.70
N TRP A 249 13.08 17.87 -4.39
CA TRP A 249 13.87 18.98 -4.90
C TRP A 249 13.10 19.80 -5.94
N ARG A 250 12.41 19.15 -6.88
CA ARG A 250 11.56 19.84 -7.87
C ARG A 250 10.42 20.64 -7.21
N ARG A 251 9.91 20.17 -6.05
CA ARG A 251 8.91 20.87 -5.23
C ARG A 251 9.49 21.94 -4.31
N GLY A 252 10.76 22.23 -4.43
CA GLY A 252 11.39 23.35 -3.75
C GLY A 252 12.05 23.03 -2.42
N LEU A 253 12.06 21.78 -1.93
CA LEU A 253 12.79 21.36 -0.73
C LEU A 253 14.31 21.53 -0.96
N ARG A 254 15.02 22.05 0.04
CA ARG A 254 16.47 22.33 -0.02
C ARG A 254 17.16 21.91 1.26
N TYR A 255 18.50 21.96 1.25
CA TYR A 255 19.33 21.82 2.45
C TYR A 255 18.88 22.80 3.53
N ASP A 256 18.98 22.38 4.79
CA ASP A 256 18.61 23.14 6.00
C ASP A 256 17.12 23.51 6.13
N ASP A 257 16.26 23.13 5.19
CA ASP A 257 14.82 23.26 5.37
C ASP A 257 14.34 22.36 6.51
N GLU A 258 13.50 22.89 7.40
CA GLU A 258 12.86 22.11 8.44
C GLU A 258 11.69 21.30 7.85
N VAL A 259 11.72 19.97 8.03
CA VAL A 259 10.59 19.09 7.70
C VAL A 259 9.59 19.15 8.85
N VAL A 260 8.41 19.73 8.61
CA VAL A 260 7.36 19.93 9.62
C VAL A 260 6.40 18.76 9.68
N SER A 261 5.95 18.29 8.52
CA SER A 261 5.09 17.10 8.40
C SER A 261 5.28 16.39 7.06
N LEU A 262 5.02 15.09 7.04
CA LEU A 262 5.02 14.23 5.85
C LEU A 262 3.78 13.32 5.88
N ALA A 263 3.09 13.22 4.75
CA ALA A 263 1.84 12.44 4.64
C ALA A 263 0.82 12.76 5.75
N GLY A 264 0.68 14.05 6.10
CA GLY A 264 -0.22 14.53 7.14
C GLY A 264 0.24 14.30 8.58
N ARG A 265 1.35 13.59 8.81
CA ARG A 265 1.88 13.29 10.14
C ARG A 265 2.99 14.26 10.54
N PRO A 266 2.98 14.79 11.79
CA PRO A 266 4.01 15.72 12.26
C PRO A 266 5.37 15.02 12.39
N VAL A 267 6.43 15.69 11.95
CA VAL A 267 7.82 15.22 12.04
C VAL A 267 8.54 16.02 13.13
N ARG A 268 8.65 15.45 14.34
CA ARG A 268 9.31 16.11 15.48
C ARG A 268 10.69 15.54 15.79
N THR A 269 11.02 14.39 15.24
CA THR A 269 12.31 13.70 15.41
C THR A 269 12.70 13.00 14.12
N VAL A 270 13.98 12.69 13.96
CA VAL A 270 14.49 11.88 12.84
C VAL A 270 13.79 10.52 12.79
N ASN A 271 13.54 9.90 13.96
CA ASN A 271 12.81 8.64 14.01
C ASN A 271 11.34 8.80 13.59
N ALA A 272 10.68 9.93 13.91
CA ALA A 272 9.34 10.21 13.43
C ALA A 272 9.29 10.33 11.89
N PHE A 273 10.28 11.00 11.29
CA PHE A 273 10.42 11.06 9.83
C PHE A 273 10.55 9.66 9.21
N LYS A 274 11.45 8.82 9.76
CA LYS A 274 11.67 7.44 9.30
C LYS A 274 10.43 6.58 9.48
N ASN A 275 9.74 6.70 10.61
CA ASN A 275 8.49 5.97 10.88
C ASN A 275 7.39 6.33 9.87
N VAL A 276 7.25 7.61 9.52
CA VAL A 276 6.26 8.01 8.52
C VAL A 276 6.65 7.46 7.16
N LEU A 277 7.88 7.71 6.72
CA LEU A 277 8.35 7.35 5.38
C LEU A 277 8.34 5.83 5.16
N GLY A 278 8.81 5.07 6.14
CA GLY A 278 8.90 3.62 6.05
C GLY A 278 7.54 2.88 6.09
N THR A 279 6.43 3.58 6.37
CA THR A 279 5.09 3.00 6.21
C THR A 279 4.47 3.28 4.83
N LEU A 280 5.16 3.98 3.93
CA LEU A 280 4.61 4.40 2.65
C LEU A 280 5.18 3.57 1.49
N PRO A 281 4.32 3.06 0.60
CA PRO A 281 4.76 2.43 -0.64
C PRO A 281 5.43 3.43 -1.59
N ALA A 282 6.38 2.95 -2.37
CA ALA A 282 7.00 3.70 -3.44
C ALA A 282 5.97 4.17 -4.49
N GLY A 283 6.18 5.34 -5.06
CA GLY A 283 5.35 5.91 -6.12
C GLY A 283 4.10 6.64 -5.64
N TRP A 284 3.78 6.64 -4.33
CA TRP A 284 2.68 7.44 -3.79
C TRP A 284 3.00 8.93 -3.87
N GLN A 285 1.98 9.73 -4.11
CA GLN A 285 2.03 11.18 -3.94
C GLN A 285 1.46 11.53 -2.57
N VAL A 286 2.19 12.34 -1.79
CA VAL A 286 1.81 12.68 -0.41
C VAL A 286 2.10 14.15 -0.09
N PRO A 287 1.38 14.78 0.85
CA PRO A 287 1.69 16.14 1.28
C PRO A 287 2.98 16.17 2.11
N LEU A 288 3.84 17.13 1.79
CA LEU A 288 5.04 17.51 2.51
C LEU A 288 4.91 18.98 2.95
N VAL A 289 5.06 19.21 4.25
CA VAL A 289 5.15 20.57 4.78
C VAL A 289 6.57 20.82 5.27
N TYR A 290 7.20 21.86 4.74
CA TYR A 290 8.52 22.27 5.19
C TYR A 290 8.57 23.78 5.49
N ARG A 291 9.61 24.20 6.22
CA ARG A 291 9.81 25.59 6.61
C ARG A 291 11.23 26.02 6.28
N ARG A 292 11.34 27.20 5.66
CA ARG A 292 12.61 27.89 5.38
C ARG A 292 12.61 29.25 6.06
N GLY A 293 13.35 29.39 7.14
CA GLY A 293 13.26 30.57 7.99
C GLY A 293 11.85 30.73 8.58
N THR A 294 11.13 31.78 8.21
CA THR A 294 9.74 32.07 8.63
C THR A 294 8.70 31.58 7.62
N GLU A 295 9.11 31.23 6.41
CA GLU A 295 8.20 30.81 5.35
C GLU A 295 7.87 29.33 5.48
N ARG A 296 6.58 29.01 5.42
CA ARG A 296 6.06 27.65 5.40
C ARG A 296 5.52 27.34 4.01
N ALA A 297 5.94 26.22 3.45
CA ALA A 297 5.45 25.69 2.20
C ALA A 297 4.76 24.35 2.43
N GLU A 298 3.68 24.10 1.69
CA GLU A 298 2.98 22.83 1.60
C GLU A 298 2.91 22.40 0.14
N VAL A 299 3.44 21.23 -0.16
CA VAL A 299 3.55 20.71 -1.52
C VAL A 299 3.17 19.24 -1.55
N LEU A 300 2.72 18.76 -2.71
CA LEU A 300 2.58 17.32 -2.96
C LEU A 300 3.86 16.80 -3.57
N VAL A 301 4.44 15.76 -2.94
CA VAL A 301 5.67 15.11 -3.42
C VAL A 301 5.38 13.68 -3.81
N ARG A 302 5.95 13.23 -4.93
CA ARG A 302 5.91 11.84 -5.34
C ARG A 302 7.14 11.12 -4.81
N LEU A 303 6.90 10.07 -4.04
CA LEU A 303 7.96 9.30 -3.39
C LEU A 303 8.61 8.35 -4.40
N ALA A 304 9.93 8.28 -4.37
CA ALA A 304 10.70 7.37 -5.21
C ALA A 304 10.83 5.97 -4.53
N PRO A 305 11.15 4.91 -5.29
CA PRO A 305 11.48 3.61 -4.70
C PRO A 305 12.80 3.70 -3.92
N LEU A 306 12.88 2.94 -2.82
CA LEU A 306 14.07 2.88 -1.96
C LEU A 306 15.18 2.05 -2.62
N HIS A 307 14.80 0.99 -3.34
CA HIS A 307 15.72 0.07 -4.02
C HIS A 307 15.47 0.08 -5.53
N ALA A 308 16.51 -0.19 -6.32
CA ALA A 308 16.33 -0.53 -7.72
C ALA A 308 15.60 -1.89 -7.84
N PRO A 309 14.73 -2.11 -8.86
CA PRO A 309 13.99 -3.36 -9.00
C PRO A 309 14.87 -4.62 -9.04
N ALA A 310 16.03 -4.54 -9.72
CA ALA A 310 17.00 -5.63 -9.76
C ALA A 310 17.66 -5.90 -8.40
N GLU A 311 17.86 -4.85 -7.60
CA GLU A 311 18.41 -4.97 -6.25
C GLU A 311 17.40 -5.65 -5.31
N LEU A 312 16.15 -5.23 -5.33
CA LEU A 312 15.08 -5.83 -4.53
C LEU A 312 14.88 -7.32 -4.89
N ALA A 313 14.92 -7.65 -6.18
CA ALA A 313 14.87 -9.05 -6.65
C ALA A 313 16.07 -9.87 -6.16
N ALA A 314 17.30 -9.32 -6.21
CA ALA A 314 18.51 -9.99 -5.72
C ALA A 314 18.48 -10.21 -4.19
N ILE A 315 17.85 -9.31 -3.44
CA ILE A 315 17.64 -9.45 -2.00
C ILE A 315 16.74 -10.66 -1.71
N VAL A 316 15.63 -10.79 -2.41
CA VAL A 316 14.70 -11.93 -2.27
C VAL A 316 15.36 -13.24 -2.70
N ALA A 317 16.14 -13.21 -3.79
CA ALA A 317 16.93 -14.36 -4.24
C ALA A 317 18.09 -14.71 -3.29
N GLY A 318 18.42 -13.87 -2.31
CA GLY A 318 19.54 -14.09 -1.38
C GLY A 318 20.92 -13.86 -1.99
N ASP A 319 20.99 -13.27 -3.18
CA ASP A 319 22.25 -13.06 -3.92
C ASP A 319 23.06 -11.85 -3.41
N ARG A 320 22.43 -10.94 -2.66
CA ARG A 320 23.07 -9.74 -2.12
C ARG A 320 23.17 -9.80 -0.61
N ARG A 321 24.39 -9.75 -0.10
CA ARG A 321 24.67 -9.39 1.29
C ARG A 321 24.58 -7.86 1.39
N PRO A 322 23.88 -7.29 2.39
CA PRO A 322 23.97 -5.86 2.65
C PRO A 322 25.42 -5.47 2.81
N ASP A 323 25.82 -4.39 2.13
CA ASP A 323 27.19 -3.90 2.12
C ASP A 323 27.62 -3.59 3.55
N ARG A 324 28.58 -4.37 4.06
CA ARG A 324 29.12 -4.17 5.41
C ARG A 324 30.16 -3.09 5.30
N GLY A 325 29.87 -1.91 5.84
CA GLY A 325 30.89 -0.89 6.04
C GLY A 325 32.14 -1.49 6.72
N PRO A 326 33.35 -1.03 6.39
CA PRO A 326 34.60 -1.61 6.86
C PRO A 326 34.69 -1.58 8.39
N GLY A 327 34.85 -2.74 9.03
CA GLY A 327 35.31 -2.86 10.41
C GLY A 327 34.41 -3.55 11.43
N ARG A 328 33.31 -4.24 11.08
CA ARG A 328 32.57 -5.06 12.06
C ARG A 328 32.81 -6.56 11.86
N PRO A 329 33.30 -7.29 12.89
CA PRO A 329 33.36 -8.75 12.84
C PRO A 329 31.97 -9.37 12.72
N ALA A 330 31.88 -10.48 11.99
CA ALA A 330 30.64 -11.24 11.87
C ALA A 330 30.34 -11.89 13.23
N PRO A 331 29.11 -11.74 13.74
CA PRO A 331 28.59 -12.68 14.71
C PRO A 331 28.27 -13.97 13.95
N ASP A 332 28.94 -15.06 14.28
CA ASP A 332 28.69 -16.37 13.65
C ASP A 332 27.33 -17.01 14.01
N ASP A 333 26.51 -16.31 14.81
CA ASP A 333 25.22 -16.77 15.30
C ASP A 333 24.16 -15.64 15.31
N VAL A 334 23.84 -15.02 14.16
CA VAL A 334 22.62 -14.24 14.04
C VAL A 334 21.51 -15.18 13.57
N PRO A 335 20.49 -15.50 14.39
CA PRO A 335 19.28 -16.14 13.90
C PRO A 335 18.61 -15.21 12.89
N GLY A 336 18.42 -15.64 11.66
CA GLY A 336 17.87 -14.84 10.57
C GLY A 336 18.89 -14.48 9.49
N ARG A 337 19.87 -15.36 9.21
CA ARG A 337 20.60 -15.30 7.95
C ARG A 337 19.57 -15.29 6.84
N PRO A 338 19.60 -14.34 5.87
CA PRO A 338 18.74 -14.42 4.70
C PRO A 338 19.10 -15.72 3.95
N GLU A 339 18.31 -16.75 4.18
CA GLU A 339 18.33 -17.91 3.31
C GLU A 339 17.71 -17.47 1.98
N THR A 340 18.21 -18.00 0.87
CA THR A 340 17.56 -17.83 -0.43
C THR A 340 16.12 -18.30 -0.33
N MET A 341 15.21 -17.61 -0.98
CA MET A 341 13.85 -18.09 -1.06
C MET A 341 13.87 -19.50 -1.65
N ARG A 342 13.29 -20.46 -0.94
CA ARG A 342 13.31 -21.84 -1.36
C ARG A 342 12.68 -21.97 -2.75
N PRO A 343 13.31 -22.68 -3.69
CA PRO A 343 12.72 -22.95 -5.00
C PRO A 343 11.39 -23.72 -4.83
N PRO A 344 10.51 -23.65 -5.83
CA PRO A 344 9.27 -24.43 -5.82
C PRO A 344 9.58 -25.90 -5.55
N PRO A 345 8.83 -26.58 -4.65
CA PRO A 345 9.01 -28.01 -4.44
C PRO A 345 8.70 -28.77 -5.73
N GLU A 346 9.47 -29.85 -6.00
CA GLU A 346 9.21 -30.71 -7.17
C GLU A 346 7.79 -31.26 -7.17
N ASP A 347 7.20 -31.51 -5.99
CA ASP A 347 5.85 -32.03 -5.76
C ASP A 347 4.81 -30.94 -5.48
N MET A 348 4.95 -29.76 -6.08
CA MET A 348 3.99 -28.68 -5.86
C MET A 348 2.54 -29.17 -6.14
N PRO A 349 1.58 -28.99 -5.20
CA PRO A 349 0.18 -29.39 -5.42
C PRO A 349 -0.40 -28.79 -6.69
N ALA A 350 -1.21 -29.55 -7.41
CA ALA A 350 -1.78 -29.10 -8.69
C ALA A 350 -2.57 -27.78 -8.57
N ALA A 351 -3.30 -27.60 -7.45
CA ALA A 351 -4.05 -26.37 -7.18
C ALA A 351 -3.14 -25.16 -6.99
N VAL A 352 -1.99 -25.33 -6.35
CA VAL A 352 -0.99 -24.24 -6.18
C VAL A 352 -0.31 -23.95 -7.52
N ARG A 353 0.07 -24.99 -8.27
CA ARG A 353 0.72 -24.84 -9.59
C ARG A 353 -0.15 -24.07 -10.57
N ALA A 354 -1.47 -24.25 -10.53
CA ALA A 354 -2.42 -23.59 -11.40
C ALA A 354 -2.48 -22.05 -11.18
N VAL A 355 -2.07 -21.56 -10.01
CA VAL A 355 -2.12 -20.15 -9.62
C VAL A 355 -0.74 -19.56 -9.30
N HIS A 356 0.35 -20.22 -9.70
CA HIS A 356 1.72 -19.77 -9.48
C HIS A 356 2.37 -19.35 -10.80
N ASP A 357 2.58 -18.05 -10.98
CA ASP A 357 3.16 -17.43 -12.19
C ASP A 357 4.19 -16.34 -11.78
N PRO A 358 5.43 -16.72 -11.39
CA PRO A 358 6.45 -15.75 -11.02
C PRO A 358 6.97 -15.00 -12.26
N ARG A 359 7.07 -13.67 -12.17
CA ARG A 359 7.59 -12.80 -13.24
C ARG A 359 8.44 -11.67 -12.66
N PRO A 360 9.36 -11.06 -13.44
CA PRO A 360 10.10 -9.89 -12.99
C PRO A 360 9.18 -8.78 -12.44
N GLY A 361 9.48 -8.29 -11.23
CA GLY A 361 8.66 -7.29 -10.52
C GLY A 361 7.44 -7.86 -9.79
N PHE A 362 7.15 -9.15 -9.96
CA PHE A 362 6.04 -9.83 -9.30
C PHE A 362 6.53 -11.05 -8.52
N THR A 363 6.02 -11.21 -7.34
CA THR A 363 6.13 -12.45 -6.57
C THR A 363 5.27 -13.54 -7.22
N ASN A 364 4.04 -13.15 -7.65
CA ASN A 364 3.12 -14.04 -8.34
C ASN A 364 2.18 -13.24 -9.25
N HIS A 365 2.52 -13.16 -10.53
CA HIS A 365 1.79 -12.38 -11.52
C HIS A 365 0.36 -12.87 -11.79
N HIS A 366 0.04 -14.13 -11.47
CA HIS A 366 -1.33 -14.63 -11.58
C HIS A 366 -2.32 -13.72 -10.85
N PHE A 367 -1.99 -13.30 -9.62
CA PHE A 367 -2.85 -12.43 -8.82
C PHE A 367 -2.94 -11.00 -9.35
N ASN A 368 -1.92 -10.55 -10.09
CA ASN A 368 -2.01 -9.27 -10.79
C ASN A 368 -3.07 -9.30 -11.89
N VAL A 369 -3.10 -10.38 -12.65
CA VAL A 369 -4.13 -10.60 -13.68
C VAL A 369 -5.52 -10.65 -13.06
N VAL A 370 -5.68 -11.39 -11.95
CA VAL A 370 -6.98 -11.50 -11.24
C VAL A 370 -7.48 -10.12 -10.79
N GLU A 371 -6.63 -9.33 -10.14
CA GLU A 371 -7.02 -8.00 -9.67
C GLU A 371 -7.26 -7.01 -10.83
N ARG A 372 -6.41 -7.03 -11.85
CA ARG A 372 -6.62 -6.23 -13.07
C ARG A 372 -7.98 -6.52 -13.71
N ASP A 373 -8.29 -7.80 -13.90
CA ASP A 373 -9.51 -8.21 -14.58
C ASP A 373 -10.76 -7.93 -13.73
N ARG A 374 -10.63 -8.05 -12.39
CA ARG A 374 -11.68 -7.64 -11.45
C ARG A 374 -12.03 -6.15 -11.60
N TRP A 375 -11.01 -5.29 -11.63
CA TRP A 375 -11.23 -3.85 -11.80
C TRP A 375 -11.66 -3.46 -13.20
N ALA A 376 -11.17 -4.15 -14.23
CA ALA A 376 -11.67 -3.99 -15.59
C ALA A 376 -13.17 -4.30 -15.68
N ALA A 377 -13.63 -5.36 -15.02
CA ALA A 377 -15.05 -5.71 -14.95
C ALA A 377 -15.85 -4.65 -14.15
N ALA A 378 -15.29 -4.13 -13.04
CA ALA A 378 -15.93 -3.07 -12.26
C ALA A 378 -16.09 -1.78 -13.09
N ILE A 379 -15.03 -1.34 -13.79
CA ILE A 379 -15.09 -0.18 -14.71
C ILE A 379 -16.14 -0.40 -15.81
N ALA A 380 -16.18 -1.61 -16.37
CA ALA A 380 -17.15 -1.94 -17.41
C ALA A 380 -18.60 -1.98 -16.90
N ALA A 381 -18.81 -2.29 -15.61
CA ALA A 381 -20.12 -2.33 -14.95
C ALA A 381 -20.57 -0.99 -14.35
N ALA A 382 -19.63 -0.07 -14.12
CA ALA A 382 -19.91 1.26 -13.60
C ALA A 382 -20.86 2.03 -14.54
N ARG A 383 -21.42 3.13 -14.04
CA ARG A 383 -22.20 4.05 -14.90
C ARG A 383 -21.33 4.48 -16.08
N ARG A 384 -21.70 4.00 -17.26
CA ARG A 384 -20.95 4.27 -18.48
C ARG A 384 -21.27 5.64 -19.02
N PRO A 385 -20.26 6.39 -19.44
CA PRO A 385 -20.47 7.49 -20.36
C PRO A 385 -21.23 7.02 -21.64
N PRO A 386 -21.86 7.92 -22.38
CA PRO A 386 -22.64 7.59 -23.58
C PRO A 386 -21.88 6.68 -24.55
N ALA A 387 -22.61 5.81 -25.26
CA ALA A 387 -22.01 4.90 -26.27
C ALA A 387 -21.39 5.63 -27.47
N GLY A 388 -21.76 6.90 -27.70
CA GLY A 388 -21.21 7.75 -28.76
C GLY A 388 -19.98 8.56 -28.30
N PRO A 389 -19.59 9.59 -29.07
CA PRO A 389 -18.58 10.56 -28.63
C PRO A 389 -18.94 11.20 -27.31
N TRP A 390 -17.96 11.29 -26.38
CA TRP A 390 -18.17 12.01 -25.13
C TRP A 390 -18.03 13.50 -25.41
N ARG A 391 -19.01 14.27 -24.98
CA ARG A 391 -19.03 15.73 -25.14
C ARG A 391 -19.11 16.40 -23.80
N PHE A 392 -18.13 17.28 -23.56
CA PHE A 392 -18.07 18.12 -22.38
C PHE A 392 -18.14 19.57 -22.85
N GLY A 393 -19.12 20.31 -22.40
CA GLY A 393 -19.23 21.73 -22.62
C GLY A 393 -19.46 22.44 -21.30
N GLY A 394 -19.09 23.71 -21.20
CA GLY A 394 -19.26 24.50 -19.98
C GLY A 394 -18.33 25.68 -19.91
N THR A 395 -17.99 26.08 -18.68
CA THR A 395 -17.15 27.25 -18.42
C THR A 395 -15.84 26.86 -17.71
N LEU A 396 -14.77 27.58 -18.01
CA LEU A 396 -13.56 27.55 -17.22
C LEU A 396 -13.77 28.34 -15.92
N ALA A 397 -13.25 27.85 -14.79
CA ALA A 397 -13.39 28.54 -13.51
C ALA A 397 -12.79 29.95 -13.53
N GLU A 398 -11.75 30.20 -14.35
CA GLU A 398 -11.07 31.50 -14.45
C GLU A 398 -11.77 32.46 -15.43
N SER A 399 -12.15 32.03 -16.61
CA SER A 399 -13.06 32.70 -17.56
C SER A 399 -13.10 32.00 -18.91
N GLY A 400 -14.27 32.07 -19.57
CA GLY A 400 -14.49 31.60 -20.94
C GLY A 400 -15.12 30.23 -21.03
N ASP A 401 -15.66 29.95 -22.20
CA ASP A 401 -16.31 28.67 -22.50
C ASP A 401 -15.30 27.66 -23.04
N PHE A 402 -15.59 26.38 -22.83
CA PHE A 402 -14.82 25.30 -23.42
C PHE A 402 -15.74 24.27 -24.08
N ARG A 403 -15.20 23.52 -25.01
CA ARG A 403 -15.80 22.33 -25.56
C ARG A 403 -14.75 21.25 -25.73
N ILE A 404 -15.00 20.05 -25.19
CA ILE A 404 -14.17 18.86 -25.37
C ILE A 404 -15.02 17.79 -26.04
N GLU A 405 -14.47 17.14 -27.07
CA GLU A 405 -15.05 15.98 -27.71
C GLU A 405 -14.03 14.84 -27.71
N VAL A 406 -14.43 13.66 -27.19
CA VAL A 406 -13.59 12.47 -27.10
C VAL A 406 -14.25 11.34 -27.87
N ASP A 407 -13.62 10.97 -28.98
CA ASP A 407 -14.05 9.91 -29.89
C ASP A 407 -12.92 8.88 -30.09
N ASP A 408 -13.22 7.76 -30.73
CA ASP A 408 -12.24 6.70 -31.01
C ASP A 408 -11.27 7.05 -32.15
N THR A 409 -11.57 8.12 -32.89
CA THR A 409 -10.80 8.59 -34.06
C THR A 409 -10.20 9.97 -33.88
N LEU A 410 -10.77 10.79 -33.00
CA LEU A 410 -10.33 12.16 -32.77
C LEU A 410 -10.70 12.60 -31.35
N VAL A 411 -9.72 13.16 -30.64
CA VAL A 411 -9.97 13.91 -29.42
C VAL A 411 -9.69 15.38 -29.69
N SER A 412 -10.61 16.27 -29.30
CA SER A 412 -10.45 17.71 -29.52
C SER A 412 -10.86 18.52 -28.32
N ILE A 413 -10.23 19.67 -28.15
CA ILE A 413 -10.59 20.70 -27.18
C ILE A 413 -10.59 22.06 -27.85
N GLU A 414 -11.65 22.84 -27.58
CA GLU A 414 -11.74 24.26 -27.92
C GLU A 414 -11.69 25.08 -26.63
N LEU A 415 -10.74 25.98 -26.56
CA LEU A 415 -10.51 26.92 -25.47
C LEU A 415 -10.53 28.35 -26.03
N PRO A 416 -10.71 29.40 -25.21
CA PRO A 416 -10.58 30.78 -25.66
C PRO A 416 -9.23 31.09 -26.31
N THR A 417 -8.20 30.32 -25.97
CA THR A 417 -6.83 30.44 -26.50
C THR A 417 -6.60 29.72 -27.82
N GLY A 418 -7.53 28.88 -28.27
CA GLY A 418 -7.40 28.12 -29.51
C GLY A 418 -7.96 26.70 -29.42
N ARG A 419 -7.78 25.96 -30.52
CA ARG A 419 -8.21 24.55 -30.65
C ARG A 419 -7.00 23.64 -30.71
N SER A 420 -7.07 22.53 -29.95
CA SER A 420 -6.12 21.43 -30.02
C SER A 420 -6.83 20.12 -30.41
N THR A 421 -6.14 19.25 -31.12
CA THR A 421 -6.67 17.92 -31.55
C THR A 421 -5.61 16.85 -31.43
N LEU A 422 -6.03 15.62 -31.16
CA LEU A 422 -5.19 14.43 -31.05
C LEU A 422 -5.82 13.26 -31.78
N ASP A 423 -5.03 12.52 -32.57
CA ASP A 423 -5.37 11.16 -33.02
C ASP A 423 -5.11 10.18 -31.86
N PRO A 424 -6.13 9.57 -31.26
CA PRO A 424 -5.97 8.65 -30.11
C PRO A 424 -5.23 7.34 -30.46
N ARG A 425 -4.98 7.07 -31.73
CA ARG A 425 -4.22 5.92 -32.23
C ARG A 425 -2.83 6.29 -32.76
N GLY A 426 -2.53 7.59 -32.80
CA GLY A 426 -1.27 8.14 -33.22
C GLY A 426 -0.19 8.08 -32.15
N ASP A 427 0.78 8.95 -32.29
CA ASP A 427 1.89 9.12 -31.38
C ASP A 427 1.45 9.90 -30.12
N LEU A 428 1.26 9.18 -29.01
CA LEU A 428 0.78 9.78 -27.76
C LEU A 428 1.91 10.47 -26.97
N ASP A 429 3.17 10.09 -27.18
CA ASP A 429 4.30 10.67 -26.44
C ASP A 429 4.70 12.05 -26.97
N ALA A 430 4.36 12.35 -28.23
CA ALA A 430 4.55 13.68 -28.82
C ALA A 430 3.47 14.70 -28.41
N ALA A 431 2.38 14.29 -27.76
CA ALA A 431 1.16 15.09 -27.61
C ALA A 431 1.07 15.79 -26.26
N ALA A 432 1.83 16.86 -26.05
CA ALA A 432 1.67 17.74 -24.86
C ALA A 432 0.46 18.70 -24.97
N ASP A 433 -0.53 18.39 -25.79
CA ASP A 433 -1.67 19.25 -26.08
C ASP A 433 -2.81 19.19 -25.04
N PRO A 434 -3.50 20.31 -24.77
CA PRO A 434 -3.10 21.69 -25.10
C PRO A 434 -1.77 22.08 -24.48
N PRO A 435 -1.03 23.05 -25.03
CA PRO A 435 0.26 23.49 -24.46
C PRO A 435 0.14 23.84 -22.98
N GLY A 436 1.04 23.28 -22.14
CA GLY A 436 1.03 23.45 -20.70
C GLY A 436 0.20 22.43 -19.91
N SER A 437 -0.68 21.65 -20.56
CA SER A 437 -1.48 20.61 -19.90
C SER A 437 -0.67 19.35 -19.53
N GLY A 438 0.42 19.08 -20.26
CA GLY A 438 1.22 17.87 -20.10
C GLY A 438 0.58 16.63 -20.73
N GLY A 439 -0.42 16.78 -21.65
CA GLY A 439 -1.04 15.68 -22.37
C GLY A 439 -2.49 15.38 -22.01
N LEU A 440 -3.31 16.41 -21.74
CA LEU A 440 -4.72 16.24 -21.39
C LEU A 440 -5.50 15.41 -22.40
N LEU A 441 -5.31 15.66 -23.72
CA LEU A 441 -6.04 14.93 -24.76
C LEU A 441 -5.66 13.45 -24.79
N ALA A 442 -4.40 13.13 -24.57
CA ALA A 442 -3.93 11.75 -24.46
C ALA A 442 -4.54 11.05 -23.21
N ALA A 443 -4.58 11.74 -22.06
CA ALA A 443 -5.21 11.20 -20.84
C ALA A 443 -6.70 10.88 -21.07
N LEU A 444 -7.45 11.77 -21.72
CA LEU A 444 -8.87 11.57 -22.03
C LEU A 444 -9.09 10.44 -23.05
N ALA A 445 -8.22 10.36 -24.07
CA ALA A 445 -8.23 9.27 -25.06
C ALA A 445 -8.05 7.90 -24.39
N LEU A 446 -7.07 7.79 -23.49
CA LEU A 446 -6.77 6.54 -22.79
C LEU A 446 -7.88 6.18 -21.80
N TRP A 447 -8.48 7.17 -21.12
CA TRP A 447 -9.66 6.93 -20.26
C TRP A 447 -10.83 6.34 -21.06
N ARG A 448 -11.13 6.92 -22.23
CA ARG A 448 -12.16 6.38 -23.12
C ARG A 448 -11.84 4.94 -23.55
N ARG A 449 -10.62 4.68 -24.01
CA ARG A 449 -10.20 3.32 -24.41
C ARG A 449 -10.32 2.31 -23.28
N LEU A 450 -9.91 2.67 -22.05
CA LEU A 450 -10.10 1.81 -20.89
C LEU A 450 -11.58 1.52 -20.62
N SER A 451 -12.44 2.53 -20.73
CA SER A 451 -13.87 2.42 -20.42
C SER A 451 -14.67 1.66 -21.48
N THR A 452 -14.24 1.68 -22.76
CA THR A 452 -14.95 1.05 -23.89
C THR A 452 -14.38 -0.31 -24.27
N GLY A 453 -13.06 -0.44 -24.37
CA GLY A 453 -12.37 -1.64 -24.81
C GLY A 453 -11.67 -2.42 -23.70
N GLY A 454 -11.58 -1.83 -22.52
CA GLY A 454 -10.91 -2.44 -21.38
C GLY A 454 -9.38 -2.46 -21.46
N PRO A 455 -8.72 -3.18 -20.53
CA PRO A 455 -7.25 -3.23 -20.46
C PRO A 455 -6.56 -3.75 -21.74
N ALA A 456 -7.21 -4.60 -22.49
CA ALA A 456 -6.65 -5.17 -23.72
C ALA A 456 -6.34 -4.10 -24.79
N ASP A 457 -7.08 -2.99 -24.78
CA ASP A 457 -6.89 -1.88 -25.72
C ASP A 457 -5.79 -0.90 -25.29
N LEU A 458 -5.22 -1.09 -24.09
CA LEU A 458 -4.22 -0.20 -23.51
C LEU A 458 -2.81 -0.80 -23.46
N GLY A 459 -2.50 -1.79 -24.32
CA GLY A 459 -1.17 -2.41 -24.32
C GLY A 459 -0.88 -3.20 -23.05
N SER A 460 0.24 -2.91 -22.37
CA SER A 460 0.59 -3.59 -21.10
C SER A 460 -0.10 -2.93 -19.93
N THR A 461 -1.22 -3.51 -19.47
CA THR A 461 -1.93 -3.03 -18.30
C THR A 461 -1.77 -3.98 -17.12
N THR A 462 -1.45 -3.43 -15.96
CA THR A 462 -1.28 -4.16 -14.68
C THR A 462 -2.10 -3.50 -13.58
N TYR A 463 -2.47 -4.28 -12.57
CA TYR A 463 -2.94 -3.72 -11.31
C TYR A 463 -1.73 -3.22 -10.51
N TRP A 464 -1.70 -1.92 -10.23
CA TRP A 464 -0.56 -1.29 -9.56
C TRP A 464 -0.62 -1.42 -8.04
N GLY A 465 -1.81 -1.51 -7.48
CA GLY A 465 -2.09 -1.54 -6.05
C GLY A 465 -3.08 -0.46 -5.65
N THR A 466 -2.95 0.07 -4.43
CA THR A 466 -3.77 1.18 -3.95
C THR A 466 -2.91 2.42 -3.72
N ALA A 467 -3.51 3.61 -3.89
CA ALA A 467 -2.87 4.89 -3.57
C ALA A 467 -3.88 5.96 -3.17
N PRO A 468 -3.46 6.95 -2.36
CA PRO A 468 -4.27 8.13 -2.08
C PRO A 468 -4.33 9.04 -3.31
N LEU A 469 -5.47 9.67 -3.55
CA LEU A 469 -5.65 10.63 -4.63
C LEU A 469 -5.87 12.03 -4.06
N TYR A 470 -4.88 12.90 -4.22
CA TYR A 470 -4.95 14.30 -3.80
C TYR A 470 -5.38 15.23 -4.94
N GLY A 471 -6.00 16.36 -4.56
CA GLY A 471 -6.40 17.41 -5.53
C GLY A 471 -7.64 17.09 -6.34
N SER A 472 -8.44 16.10 -5.93
CA SER A 472 -9.77 15.87 -6.51
C SER A 472 -10.68 17.05 -6.24
N PRO A 473 -11.55 17.45 -7.20
CA PRO A 473 -12.58 18.44 -6.94
C PRO A 473 -13.51 17.92 -5.85
N LEU A 474 -13.64 18.68 -4.77
CA LEU A 474 -14.59 18.36 -3.70
C LEU A 474 -16.02 18.51 -4.21
N ALA A 475 -16.92 17.68 -3.73
CA ALA A 475 -18.35 17.94 -3.93
C ALA A 475 -18.69 19.31 -3.33
N PRO A 476 -19.59 20.10 -3.95
CA PRO A 476 -20.00 21.38 -3.40
C PRO A 476 -20.50 21.24 -1.96
N GLY A 477 -19.78 21.85 -1.01
CA GLY A 477 -20.11 21.81 0.42
C GLY A 477 -19.25 20.88 1.28
N ASP A 478 -18.26 20.19 0.72
CA ASP A 478 -17.35 19.33 1.47
C ASP A 478 -16.07 20.11 1.84
N GLU A 479 -16.05 20.73 3.03
CA GLU A 479 -14.91 21.51 3.53
C GLU A 479 -13.88 20.62 4.28
N THR A 480 -13.98 19.28 4.24
CA THR A 480 -13.14 18.37 5.04
C THR A 480 -11.76 18.07 4.41
N ALA A 481 -11.12 19.08 3.85
CA ALA A 481 -9.80 18.98 3.18
C ALA A 481 -8.61 18.59 4.09
N THR A 482 -8.82 18.22 5.37
CA THR A 482 -7.75 17.89 6.32
C THR A 482 -7.56 16.39 6.58
N ALA A 483 -8.47 15.54 6.14
CA ALA A 483 -8.32 14.09 6.27
C ALA A 483 -7.49 13.52 5.10
N SER A 484 -6.65 12.53 5.38
CA SER A 484 -5.99 11.76 4.31
C SER A 484 -7.06 11.17 3.40
N PRO A 485 -6.95 11.33 2.06
CA PRO A 485 -7.92 10.76 1.14
C PRO A 485 -7.96 9.24 1.27
N PRO A 486 -9.10 8.59 0.91
CA PRO A 486 -9.18 7.14 0.88
C PRO A 486 -8.16 6.57 -0.10
N LEU A 487 -7.75 5.33 0.14
CA LEU A 487 -6.92 4.58 -0.79
C LEU A 487 -7.81 4.08 -1.93
N LEU A 488 -7.49 4.48 -3.14
CA LEU A 488 -8.16 4.04 -4.37
C LEU A 488 -7.35 2.93 -5.03
N ASP A 489 -8.03 2.01 -5.71
CA ASP A 489 -7.36 1.01 -6.54
C ASP A 489 -6.84 1.67 -7.83
N VAL A 490 -5.66 1.23 -8.29
CA VAL A 490 -4.94 1.84 -9.40
C VAL A 490 -4.59 0.81 -10.47
N LEU A 491 -5.02 1.08 -11.71
CA LEU A 491 -4.52 0.40 -12.90
C LEU A 491 -3.42 1.23 -13.55
N GLU A 492 -2.30 0.60 -13.91
CA GLU A 492 -1.21 1.23 -14.64
C GLU A 492 -1.09 0.62 -16.03
N SER A 493 -1.06 1.46 -17.06
CA SER A 493 -0.92 1.05 -18.45
C SER A 493 0.28 1.71 -19.10
N ALA A 494 1.09 0.91 -19.80
CA ALA A 494 2.14 1.40 -20.67
C ALA A 494 1.72 1.17 -22.12
N VAL A 495 1.51 2.25 -22.88
CA VAL A 495 0.96 2.22 -24.24
C VAL A 495 1.55 3.34 -25.08
N ALA A 496 2.01 3.03 -26.29
CA ALA A 496 2.52 4.00 -27.27
C ALA A 496 3.52 5.02 -26.66
N GLY A 497 4.48 4.54 -25.88
CA GLY A 497 5.54 5.38 -25.26
C GLY A 497 5.13 6.08 -23.96
N VAL A 498 3.85 6.12 -23.61
CA VAL A 498 3.37 6.81 -22.41
C VAL A 498 2.98 5.85 -21.28
N VAL A 499 2.99 6.33 -20.05
CA VAL A 499 2.51 5.60 -18.87
C VAL A 499 1.31 6.34 -18.29
N ALA A 500 0.20 5.62 -18.07
CA ALA A 500 -1.00 6.17 -17.47
C ALA A 500 -1.40 5.36 -16.22
N ARG A 501 -1.73 6.05 -15.12
CA ARG A 501 -2.35 5.48 -13.92
C ARG A 501 -3.78 5.95 -13.82
N PHE A 502 -4.70 4.99 -13.71
CA PHE A 502 -6.14 5.25 -13.55
C PHE A 502 -6.52 4.93 -12.12
N PHE A 503 -7.02 5.93 -11.39
CA PHE A 503 -7.52 5.77 -10.03
C PHE A 503 -9.00 5.45 -10.10
N VAL A 504 -9.39 4.34 -9.48
CA VAL A 504 -10.74 3.78 -9.57
C VAL A 504 -11.34 3.72 -8.17
N ASP A 505 -12.56 4.24 -8.02
CA ASP A 505 -13.30 4.17 -6.76
C ASP A 505 -13.98 2.80 -6.56
N ASP A 506 -14.56 2.57 -5.38
CA ASP A 506 -15.25 1.31 -5.04
C ASP A 506 -16.44 0.98 -5.98
N GLY A 507 -17.00 1.99 -6.66
CA GLY A 507 -18.05 1.85 -7.64
C GLY A 507 -17.57 1.52 -9.05
N GLY A 508 -16.27 1.47 -9.28
CA GLY A 508 -15.65 1.25 -10.59
C GLY A 508 -15.53 2.51 -11.44
N ALA A 509 -15.83 3.70 -10.91
CA ALA A 509 -15.63 4.94 -11.67
C ALA A 509 -14.16 5.35 -11.65
N VAL A 510 -13.64 5.78 -12.80
CA VAL A 510 -12.33 6.43 -12.88
C VAL A 510 -12.49 7.86 -12.36
N VAL A 511 -11.80 8.17 -11.26
CA VAL A 511 -11.87 9.47 -10.58
C VAL A 511 -10.58 10.29 -10.70
N GLY A 512 -9.52 9.69 -11.27
CA GLY A 512 -8.28 10.39 -11.53
C GLY A 512 -7.40 9.67 -12.55
N ILE A 513 -6.57 10.44 -13.23
CA ILE A 513 -5.60 9.93 -14.20
C ILE A 513 -4.30 10.71 -14.00
N ASP A 514 -3.18 9.98 -13.86
CA ASP A 514 -1.84 10.54 -13.97
C ASP A 514 -1.21 10.02 -15.26
N LEU A 515 -0.84 10.90 -16.17
CA LEU A 515 -0.22 10.55 -17.46
C LEU A 515 1.20 11.09 -17.54
N TRP A 516 2.16 10.23 -17.76
CA TRP A 516 3.56 10.56 -18.04
C TRP A 516 3.84 10.41 -19.53
N LEU A 517 4.20 11.50 -20.20
CA LEU A 517 4.77 11.50 -21.55
C LEU A 517 6.28 11.21 -21.52
N ASP A 518 6.92 11.55 -20.40
CA ASP A 518 8.33 11.32 -20.12
C ASP A 518 8.47 10.92 -18.63
N ALA A 519 9.25 9.87 -18.35
CA ALA A 519 9.45 9.34 -17.02
C ALA A 519 10.07 10.36 -16.03
N ASP A 520 10.88 11.30 -16.53
CA ASP A 520 11.59 12.30 -15.74
C ASP A 520 10.80 13.60 -15.58
N ALA A 521 9.67 13.74 -16.29
CA ALA A 521 8.82 14.93 -16.25
C ALA A 521 7.66 14.77 -15.24
N ASP A 522 7.07 15.91 -14.87
CA ASP A 522 5.82 15.91 -14.12
C ASP A 522 4.68 15.38 -14.99
N PRO A 523 3.81 14.52 -14.45
CA PRO A 523 2.67 14.01 -15.18
C PRO A 523 1.61 15.10 -15.43
N CYS A 524 0.81 14.90 -16.46
CA CYS A 524 -0.52 15.50 -16.56
C CYS A 524 -1.42 14.81 -15.52
N GLU A 525 -1.85 15.54 -14.52
CA GLU A 525 -2.75 15.05 -13.46
C GLU A 525 -4.17 15.53 -13.74
N VAL A 526 -5.06 14.61 -14.09
CA VAL A 526 -6.48 14.86 -14.32
C VAL A 526 -7.26 14.33 -13.13
N ARG A 527 -8.06 15.17 -12.52
CA ARG A 527 -8.92 14.83 -11.38
C ARG A 527 -10.37 15.04 -11.79
N LEU A 528 -11.17 14.00 -11.64
CA LEU A 528 -12.55 13.95 -12.09
C LEU A 528 -13.48 14.02 -10.87
N ALA A 529 -14.48 14.88 -10.90
CA ALA A 529 -15.56 14.81 -9.93
C ALA A 529 -16.31 13.48 -10.07
N PRO A 530 -16.98 12.99 -9.01
CA PRO A 530 -17.82 11.80 -9.11
C PRO A 530 -18.79 11.91 -10.30
N PRO A 531 -19.02 10.81 -11.06
CA PRO A 531 -19.85 10.85 -12.25
C PRO A 531 -21.32 11.15 -11.89
N ALA A 532 -21.95 11.98 -12.69
CA ALA A 532 -23.39 12.26 -12.59
C ALA A 532 -24.23 11.12 -13.22
N ASP A 533 -25.55 11.33 -13.34
CA ASP A 533 -26.49 10.32 -13.85
C ASP A 533 -26.20 9.88 -15.31
N ASP A 534 -25.59 10.74 -16.11
CA ASP A 534 -25.12 10.46 -17.49
C ASP A 534 -23.75 9.78 -17.56
N GLY A 535 -23.13 9.47 -16.42
CA GLY A 535 -21.81 8.82 -16.34
C GLY A 535 -20.63 9.77 -16.59
N LEU A 536 -20.86 11.08 -16.78
CA LEU A 536 -19.81 12.08 -17.01
C LEU A 536 -19.55 12.93 -15.74
N PRO A 537 -18.30 13.34 -15.47
CA PRO A 537 -17.98 14.20 -14.35
C PRO A 537 -18.51 15.64 -14.57
N ARG A 538 -18.90 16.31 -13.48
CA ARG A 538 -19.34 17.72 -13.51
C ARG A 538 -18.20 18.72 -13.29
N ALA A 539 -17.03 18.24 -12.95
CA ALA A 539 -15.81 19.05 -12.92
C ALA A 539 -14.60 18.20 -13.30
N ILE A 540 -13.66 18.81 -14.02
CA ILE A 540 -12.37 18.23 -14.38
C ILE A 540 -11.31 19.24 -14.00
N VAL A 541 -10.42 18.86 -13.06
CA VAL A 541 -9.27 19.66 -12.66
C VAL A 541 -8.02 19.11 -13.29
N VAL A 542 -7.24 19.94 -13.95
CA VAL A 542 -6.01 19.54 -14.65
C VAL A 542 -4.85 20.38 -14.14
N ARG A 543 -3.75 19.70 -13.81
CA ARG A 543 -2.49 20.33 -13.42
C ARG A 543 -1.29 19.54 -13.95
N ARG A 544 -0.13 20.16 -14.00
CA ARG A 544 1.15 19.54 -14.25
C ARG A 544 2.12 19.90 -13.14
N GLY A 545 2.45 18.93 -12.30
CA GLY A 545 3.26 19.17 -11.11
C GLY A 545 2.60 20.15 -10.15
N THR A 546 3.24 21.29 -9.89
CA THR A 546 2.70 22.38 -9.06
C THR A 546 1.88 23.41 -9.84
N THR A 547 1.91 23.34 -11.18
CA THR A 547 1.29 24.34 -12.05
C THR A 547 -0.13 23.91 -12.39
N PRO A 548 -1.17 24.65 -11.97
CA PRO A 548 -2.54 24.41 -12.46
C PRO A 548 -2.60 24.74 -13.95
N PHE A 549 -3.31 23.91 -14.70
CA PHE A 549 -3.59 24.16 -16.11
C PHE A 549 -4.99 24.80 -16.27
N ALA A 550 -6.04 24.09 -15.84
CA ALA A 550 -7.41 24.56 -15.91
C ALA A 550 -8.35 23.77 -14.99
N THR A 551 -9.44 24.43 -14.59
CA THR A 551 -10.61 23.77 -13.99
C THR A 551 -11.81 23.94 -14.91
N PHE A 552 -12.31 22.82 -15.41
CA PHE A 552 -13.45 22.73 -16.32
C PHE A 552 -14.71 22.43 -15.52
N LEU A 553 -15.70 23.34 -15.56
CA LEU A 553 -17.02 23.15 -14.95
C LEU A 553 -17.99 22.71 -16.06
N VAL A 554 -18.39 21.44 -16.01
CA VAL A 554 -19.18 20.77 -17.06
C VAL A 554 -20.66 20.99 -16.81
N THR A 555 -21.38 21.48 -17.83
CA THR A 555 -22.85 21.64 -17.81
C THR A 555 -23.55 20.35 -18.29
N PRO A 556 -24.78 20.03 -17.77
CA PRO A 556 -25.45 18.76 -18.06
C PRO A 556 -25.77 18.51 -19.54
N ASP A 557 -25.93 19.51 -20.37
CA ASP A 557 -26.46 19.35 -21.74
C ASP A 557 -25.46 19.61 -22.86
N GLY A 558 -24.16 19.83 -22.54
CA GLY A 558 -23.12 20.05 -23.56
C GLY A 558 -23.40 21.19 -24.56
N GLU A 559 -24.51 21.86 -24.46
CA GLU A 559 -24.94 23.01 -25.24
C GLU A 559 -24.44 24.29 -24.53
N GLY A 560 -23.18 24.63 -24.77
CA GLY A 560 -22.77 26.01 -24.67
C GLY A 560 -23.65 26.81 -25.64
N ARG A 561 -24.39 27.79 -25.13
CA ARG A 561 -25.17 28.75 -25.92
C ARG A 561 -24.29 29.52 -26.90
#